data_ce43079cd34a5eab073ee55686a86b25
#
_entry.id   ce43079cd34a5eab073ee55686a86b25
#
_cell.length_a   1.000
_cell.length_b   1.000
_cell.length_c   1.000
_cell.angle_alpha   90.00
_cell.angle_beta   90.00
_cell.angle_gamma   90.00
#
_symmetry.space_group_name_H-M   'P 1'
#
loop_
_entity.id
_entity.type
_entity.pdbx_description
1 polymer ?
#
loop_
_entity_poly.entity_id
_entity_poly.type
_entity_poly.pdbx_seq_one_letter_code
_entity_poly.pdbx_strand_id
1 'polypeptide(L)'
;MSKSENNAKTPKGVYITRTAAGKTLYRASVTKASRHISLGSYPDEKKAHKAYLTALKVLENNSISLDDFQDFKALKYEKAVILMNLRDNGIYFGTPIYLRKDYFNYHLTPEIVFTFDLEDLFYFSSHKISKRGGHFFVADYGSQVSIGSRFGLKPYSVEGRDCRFINGDPYDYRRSNLEVLNTYHGVIVSPDQKGYIARIHTSGYTKIGFYESALEAAIAYNKAADILNKKENKNYPENYIDEVSGKVYAEIYNSIKLDL
;
A
#
# COMPACT_ATOMS: atom_id res chain seq x y z
N MET A 1 -29.96 26.83 -1.42
CA MET A 1 -29.51 28.05 -0.73
C MET A 1 -30.04 28.04 0.70
N SER A 2 -29.28 27.67 1.69
CA SER A 2 -29.62 27.95 3.08
C SER A 2 -28.43 28.67 3.69
N LYS A 3 -28.66 29.94 3.93
CA LYS A 3 -27.77 30.88 4.56
C LYS A 3 -27.49 30.43 6.01
N SER A 4 -26.25 30.58 6.37
CA SER A 4 -25.64 30.57 7.68
C SER A 4 -26.50 31.21 8.76
N GLU A 5 -27.17 30.41 9.54
CA GLU A 5 -27.61 30.78 10.89
C GLU A 5 -26.73 30.04 11.88
N ASN A 6 -25.84 30.74 12.48
CA ASN A 6 -25.37 30.74 13.85
C ASN A 6 -23.96 31.33 13.94
N ASN A 7 -23.89 32.64 14.12
CA ASN A 7 -22.71 33.36 14.62
C ASN A 7 -22.53 33.11 16.14
N ALA A 8 -22.54 31.87 16.60
CA ALA A 8 -21.84 31.52 17.81
C ALA A 8 -20.34 31.70 17.49
N LYS A 9 -19.68 32.60 18.22
CA LYS A 9 -18.29 33.02 17.99
C LYS A 9 -17.37 31.81 18.28
N THR A 10 -17.20 30.94 17.28
CA THR A 10 -16.30 29.80 17.37
C THR A 10 -14.86 30.28 17.44
N PRO A 11 -13.97 29.60 18.20
CA PRO A 11 -12.55 29.95 18.24
C PRO A 11 -11.93 29.90 16.86
N LYS A 12 -10.84 30.67 16.69
CA LYS A 12 -10.07 30.70 15.41
C LYS A 12 -9.70 29.29 14.96
N GLY A 13 -9.90 29.01 13.66
CA GLY A 13 -9.60 27.70 13.05
C GLY A 13 -10.65 26.61 13.27
N VAL A 14 -11.79 26.95 13.91
CA VAL A 14 -12.89 26.00 14.18
C VAL A 14 -14.15 26.44 13.46
N TYR A 15 -14.84 25.49 12.84
CA TYR A 15 -16.11 25.70 12.10
C TYR A 15 -17.12 24.65 12.51
N ILE A 16 -18.37 25.07 12.70
CA ILE A 16 -19.47 24.16 12.98
C ILE A 16 -19.90 23.49 11.67
N THR A 17 -20.10 22.18 11.71
CA THR A 17 -20.65 21.38 10.62
C THR A 17 -21.68 20.40 11.17
N ARG A 18 -22.61 19.94 10.32
CA ARG A 18 -23.61 18.93 10.70
C ARG A 18 -23.48 17.71 9.78
N THR A 19 -23.59 16.53 10.35
CA THR A 19 -23.69 15.29 9.58
C THR A 19 -25.07 15.19 8.90
N ALA A 20 -25.21 14.28 7.95
CA ALA A 20 -26.52 13.98 7.32
C ALA A 20 -27.58 13.55 8.36
N ALA A 21 -27.17 12.93 9.47
CA ALA A 21 -28.03 12.57 10.59
C ALA A 21 -28.28 13.73 11.60
N GLY A 22 -27.94 14.98 11.24
CA GLY A 22 -28.18 16.17 12.06
C GLY A 22 -27.22 16.36 13.24
N LYS A 23 -26.25 15.46 13.47
CA LYS A 23 -25.29 15.59 14.56
C LYS A 23 -24.31 16.74 14.31
N THR A 24 -24.19 17.64 15.29
CA THR A 24 -23.21 18.74 15.25
C THR A 24 -21.80 18.22 15.45
N LEU A 25 -20.87 18.66 14.60
CA LEU A 25 -19.43 18.41 14.69
C LEU A 25 -18.68 19.74 14.53
N TYR A 26 -17.47 19.78 15.05
CA TYR A 26 -16.55 20.92 14.99
C TYR A 26 -15.37 20.58 14.10
N ARG A 27 -15.28 21.22 12.94
CA ARG A 27 -14.21 21.00 11.98
C ARG A 27 -13.05 21.94 12.30
N ALA A 28 -11.86 21.39 12.49
CA ALA A 28 -10.63 22.17 12.63
C ALA A 28 -9.89 22.27 11.29
N SER A 29 -9.29 23.44 11.03
CA SER A 29 -8.46 23.67 9.86
C SER A 29 -7.44 24.75 10.10
N VAL A 30 -6.34 24.71 9.35
CA VAL A 30 -5.26 25.71 9.36
C VAL A 30 -4.98 26.17 7.93
N THR A 31 -4.56 27.41 7.74
CA THR A 31 -4.12 27.94 6.46
C THR A 31 -2.61 28.22 6.52
N LYS A 32 -1.86 27.64 5.59
CA LYS A 32 -0.42 27.86 5.42
C LYS A 32 -0.11 27.97 3.92
N ALA A 33 0.72 28.92 3.53
CA ALA A 33 1.10 29.16 2.13
C ALA A 33 -0.12 29.22 1.19
N SER A 34 -1.14 30.00 1.54
CA SER A 34 -2.43 30.16 0.82
C SER A 34 -3.24 28.86 0.67
N ARG A 35 -2.87 27.77 1.33
CA ARG A 35 -3.58 26.50 1.29
C ARG A 35 -4.36 26.26 2.58
N HIS A 36 -5.64 25.94 2.42
CA HIS A 36 -6.51 25.54 3.52
C HIS A 36 -6.40 24.03 3.78
N ILE A 37 -5.95 23.65 4.98
CA ILE A 37 -5.66 22.26 5.38
C ILE A 37 -6.65 21.84 6.44
N SER A 38 -7.47 20.81 6.15
CA SER A 38 -8.37 20.22 7.12
C SER A 38 -7.63 19.33 8.10
N LEU A 39 -7.83 19.57 9.40
CA LEU A 39 -7.25 18.78 10.50
C LEU A 39 -8.18 17.67 10.97
N GLY A 40 -9.46 17.72 10.57
CA GLY A 40 -10.46 16.73 10.90
C GLY A 40 -11.71 17.35 11.54
N SER A 41 -12.64 16.47 11.91
CA SER A 41 -13.88 16.82 12.63
C SER A 41 -13.87 16.20 14.03
N TYR A 42 -14.32 16.96 15.01
CA TYR A 42 -14.26 16.63 16.42
C TYR A 42 -15.65 16.72 17.05
N PRO A 43 -15.92 15.95 18.12
CA PRO A 43 -17.23 15.95 18.78
C PRO A 43 -17.51 17.24 19.57
N ASP A 44 -16.48 17.96 19.96
CA ASP A 44 -16.59 19.20 20.72
C ASP A 44 -15.61 20.28 20.22
N GLU A 45 -15.97 21.52 20.53
CA GLU A 45 -15.24 22.71 20.12
C GLU A 45 -13.84 22.80 20.72
N LYS A 46 -13.69 22.41 21.99
CA LYS A 46 -12.40 22.47 22.71
C LYS A 46 -11.38 21.53 22.06
N LYS A 47 -11.81 20.30 21.68
CA LYS A 47 -10.94 19.36 20.97
C LYS A 47 -10.56 19.86 19.59
N ALA A 48 -11.50 20.43 18.84
CA ALA A 48 -11.22 21.03 17.53
C ALA A 48 -10.23 22.20 17.66
N HIS A 49 -10.40 23.08 18.63
CA HIS A 49 -9.50 24.21 18.86
C HIS A 49 -8.12 23.75 19.34
N LYS A 50 -8.04 22.74 20.21
CA LYS A 50 -6.76 22.14 20.61
C LYS A 50 -6.00 21.56 19.42
N ALA A 51 -6.70 20.91 18.46
CA ALA A 51 -6.09 20.42 17.24
C ALA A 51 -5.54 21.57 16.37
N TYR A 52 -6.27 22.67 16.26
CA TYR A 52 -5.82 23.86 15.56
C TYR A 52 -4.55 24.45 16.18
N LEU A 53 -4.54 24.66 17.51
CA LEU A 53 -3.36 25.18 18.21
C LEU A 53 -2.15 24.25 18.09
N THR A 54 -2.38 22.93 18.17
CA THR A 54 -1.33 21.93 17.96
C THR A 54 -0.76 22.00 16.54
N ALA A 55 -1.62 22.16 15.52
CA ALA A 55 -1.19 22.32 14.14
C ALA A 55 -0.35 23.57 13.93
N LEU A 56 -0.72 24.70 14.55
CA LEU A 56 0.10 25.92 14.53
C LEU A 56 1.48 25.70 15.17
N LYS A 57 1.49 25.06 16.36
CA LYS A 57 2.75 24.75 17.05
C LYS A 57 3.68 23.90 16.19
N VAL A 58 3.14 22.89 15.48
CA VAL A 58 3.91 22.05 14.54
C VAL A 58 4.46 22.87 13.38
N LEU A 59 3.65 23.78 12.80
CA LEU A 59 4.04 24.59 11.64
C LEU A 59 5.04 25.72 11.96
N GLU A 60 5.13 26.15 13.22
CA GLU A 60 5.95 27.29 13.65
C GLU A 60 7.24 26.84 14.36
N ASN A 61 7.30 25.61 14.87
CA ASN A 61 8.44 25.11 15.63
C ASN A 61 9.18 23.99 14.89
N ASN A 62 10.34 24.30 14.32
CA ASN A 62 11.19 23.35 13.59
C ASN A 62 11.87 22.31 14.51
N SER A 63 11.90 22.53 15.84
CA SER A 63 12.47 21.54 16.78
C SER A 63 11.55 20.34 17.01
N ILE A 64 10.28 20.45 16.62
CA ILE A 64 9.31 19.35 16.77
C ILE A 64 9.52 18.33 15.67
N SER A 65 9.79 17.08 16.04
CA SER A 65 9.95 15.94 15.15
C SER A 65 8.75 14.97 15.21
N LEU A 66 8.74 13.97 14.32
CA LEU A 66 7.73 12.91 14.36
C LEU A 66 7.88 12.01 15.60
N ASP A 67 9.07 11.97 16.23
CA ASP A 67 9.32 11.24 17.46
C ASP A 67 8.59 11.86 18.67
N ASP A 68 8.27 13.17 18.58
CA ASP A 68 7.50 13.89 19.58
C ASP A 68 5.98 13.65 19.50
N PHE A 69 5.51 12.77 18.62
CA PHE A 69 4.08 12.58 18.34
C PHE A 69 3.24 12.24 19.55
N GLN A 70 3.80 11.63 20.59
CA GLN A 70 3.09 11.32 21.84
C GLN A 70 2.50 12.58 22.50
N ASP A 71 3.13 13.74 22.31
CA ASP A 71 2.68 15.02 22.83
C ASP A 71 1.54 15.65 22.01
N PHE A 72 1.28 15.13 20.80
CA PHE A 72 0.30 15.69 19.85
C PHE A 72 -1.02 14.95 19.80
N LYS A 73 -1.47 14.29 20.85
CA LYS A 73 -2.74 13.51 20.93
C LYS A 73 -3.99 14.27 20.45
N ALA A 74 -3.92 15.61 20.37
CA ALA A 74 -5.00 16.43 19.82
C ALA A 74 -5.09 16.41 18.29
N LEU A 75 -4.03 16.02 17.59
CA LEU A 75 -3.93 15.97 16.14
C LEU A 75 -3.70 14.53 15.69
N LYS A 76 -4.38 14.08 14.62
CA LYS A 76 -4.13 12.77 14.04
C LYS A 76 -2.70 12.69 13.51
N TYR A 77 -2.03 11.54 13.69
CA TYR A 77 -0.66 11.31 13.24
C TYR A 77 -0.45 11.63 11.77
N GLU A 78 -1.35 11.16 10.90
CA GLU A 78 -1.29 11.47 9.46
C GLU A 78 -1.26 12.98 9.18
N LYS A 79 -1.96 13.77 9.99
CA LYS A 79 -1.98 15.24 9.85
C LYS A 79 -0.70 15.89 10.36
N ALA A 80 -0.12 15.36 11.44
CA ALA A 80 1.17 15.81 11.91
C ALA A 80 2.27 15.61 10.85
N VAL A 81 2.33 14.42 10.23
CA VAL A 81 3.27 14.14 9.12
C VAL A 81 3.10 15.12 7.96
N ILE A 82 1.85 15.32 7.50
CA ILE A 82 1.53 16.25 6.38
C ILE A 82 1.99 17.68 6.71
N LEU A 83 1.76 18.15 7.93
CA LEU A 83 2.13 19.50 8.35
C LEU A 83 3.64 19.66 8.51
N MET A 84 4.33 18.66 9.06
CA MET A 84 5.78 18.65 9.19
C MET A 84 6.44 18.62 7.81
N ASN A 85 5.95 17.79 6.88
CA ASN A 85 6.46 17.79 5.52
C ASN A 85 6.27 19.17 4.84
N LEU A 86 5.09 19.77 5.02
CA LEU A 86 4.84 21.13 4.48
C LEU A 86 5.77 22.16 5.10
N ARG A 87 6.04 22.08 6.41
CA ARG A 87 6.95 22.99 7.12
C ARG A 87 8.38 22.85 6.61
N ASP A 88 8.88 21.60 6.54
CA ASP A 88 10.29 21.31 6.34
C ASP A 88 10.67 21.30 4.85
N ASN A 89 9.77 20.81 3.99
CA ASN A 89 10.01 20.64 2.56
C ASN A 89 9.23 21.65 1.67
N GLY A 90 8.33 22.45 2.24
CA GLY A 90 7.54 23.45 1.49
C GLY A 90 6.47 22.87 0.58
N ILE A 91 6.29 21.53 0.55
CA ILE A 91 5.38 20.83 -0.36
C ILE A 91 4.26 20.15 0.43
N TYR A 92 3.01 20.35 -0.01
CA TYR A 92 1.84 19.74 0.58
C TYR A 92 1.44 18.47 -0.17
N PHE A 93 1.28 17.37 0.55
CA PHE A 93 0.63 16.14 0.09
C PHE A 93 -0.67 15.91 0.85
N GLY A 94 -1.67 15.30 0.18
CA GLY A 94 -2.94 14.90 0.81
C GLY A 94 -2.82 13.66 1.69
N THR A 95 -1.77 12.87 1.48
CA THR A 95 -1.40 11.64 2.18
C THR A 95 -0.21 11.88 3.13
N PRO A 96 0.03 11.03 4.13
CA PRO A 96 1.06 11.25 5.15
C PRO A 96 2.47 10.93 4.63
N ILE A 97 2.89 11.65 3.61
CA ILE A 97 4.22 11.57 3.01
C ILE A 97 5.16 12.58 3.69
N TYR A 98 6.37 12.12 3.98
CA TYR A 98 7.49 12.95 4.38
C TYR A 98 8.66 12.75 3.41
N LEU A 99 9.05 13.81 2.71
CA LEU A 99 10.14 13.79 1.74
C LEU A 99 11.48 13.69 2.45
N ARG A 100 12.35 12.88 1.90
CA ARG A 100 13.78 12.81 2.17
C ARG A 100 14.55 13.28 0.93
N LYS A 101 15.87 13.24 1.00
CA LYS A 101 16.71 13.70 -0.12
C LYS A 101 16.49 12.87 -1.39
N ASP A 102 16.59 11.54 -1.28
CA ASP A 102 16.64 10.61 -2.41
C ASP A 102 15.47 9.59 -2.41
N TYR A 103 14.55 9.69 -1.44
CA TYR A 103 13.39 8.82 -1.28
C TYR A 103 12.30 9.55 -0.50
N PHE A 104 11.18 8.92 -0.24
CA PHE A 104 10.17 9.42 0.70
C PHE A 104 9.67 8.34 1.65
N ASN A 105 9.23 8.77 2.82
CA ASN A 105 8.54 7.95 3.78
C ASN A 105 7.03 8.17 3.68
N TYR A 106 6.25 7.09 3.70
CA TYR A 106 4.81 7.13 3.86
C TYR A 106 4.45 6.59 5.24
N HIS A 107 3.97 7.45 6.12
CA HIS A 107 3.69 7.14 7.53
C HIS A 107 2.26 6.66 7.70
N LEU A 108 2.01 5.35 7.65
CA LEU A 108 0.69 4.79 7.88
C LEU A 108 0.29 4.88 9.36
N THR A 109 1.21 4.48 10.25
CA THR A 109 1.15 4.67 11.71
C THR A 109 2.57 5.02 12.20
N PRO A 110 2.76 5.38 13.49
CA PRO A 110 4.11 5.56 14.03
C PRO A 110 5.03 4.34 13.86
N GLU A 111 4.45 3.13 13.91
CA GLU A 111 5.17 1.86 13.84
C GLU A 111 5.29 1.32 12.41
N ILE A 112 4.48 1.81 11.48
CA ILE A 112 4.43 1.34 10.08
C ILE A 112 4.75 2.51 9.16
N VAL A 113 6.00 2.56 8.74
CA VAL A 113 6.53 3.60 7.86
C VAL A 113 7.11 2.95 6.62
N PHE A 114 6.44 3.15 5.48
CA PHE A 114 6.97 2.67 4.20
C PHE A 114 8.02 3.61 3.67
N THR A 115 9.03 3.04 3.03
CA THR A 115 10.05 3.77 2.25
C THR A 115 9.89 3.43 0.77
N PHE A 116 9.83 4.46 -0.07
CA PHE A 116 9.64 4.34 -1.52
C PHE A 116 10.63 5.22 -2.27
N ASP A 117 10.94 4.84 -3.51
CA ASP A 117 11.68 5.68 -4.45
C ASP A 117 10.86 6.90 -4.89
N LEU A 118 11.53 7.99 -5.30
CA LEU A 118 10.88 9.25 -5.70
C LEU A 118 9.93 9.08 -6.90
N GLU A 119 10.17 8.11 -7.78
CA GLU A 119 9.32 7.80 -8.93
C GLU A 119 7.89 7.40 -8.53
N ASP A 120 7.71 6.89 -7.31
CA ASP A 120 6.42 6.47 -6.78
C ASP A 120 5.68 7.60 -6.02
N LEU A 121 6.32 8.78 -5.87
CA LEU A 121 5.82 9.88 -5.05
C LEU A 121 4.41 10.34 -5.47
N PHE A 122 4.20 10.61 -6.74
CA PHE A 122 2.92 11.13 -7.23
C PHE A 122 1.81 10.07 -7.16
N TYR A 123 2.14 8.80 -7.33
CA TYR A 123 1.20 7.72 -7.12
C TYR A 123 0.70 7.70 -5.67
N PHE A 124 1.59 7.57 -4.68
CA PHE A 124 1.20 7.52 -3.28
C PHE A 124 0.73 8.87 -2.70
N SER A 125 0.99 9.99 -3.37
CA SER A 125 0.41 11.28 -2.98
C SER A 125 -1.10 11.36 -3.24
N SER A 126 -1.61 10.58 -4.20
CA SER A 126 -3.02 10.50 -4.58
C SER A 126 -3.71 9.21 -4.13
N HIS A 127 -2.97 8.16 -3.82
CA HIS A 127 -3.49 6.86 -3.39
C HIS A 127 -3.18 6.60 -1.91
N LYS A 128 -4.23 6.62 -1.09
CA LYS A 128 -4.08 6.38 0.35
C LYS A 128 -3.88 4.89 0.61
N ILE A 129 -2.79 4.54 1.32
CA ILE A 129 -2.54 3.17 1.80
C ILE A 129 -3.50 2.86 2.94
N SER A 130 -4.08 1.67 2.91
CA SER A 130 -4.93 1.09 3.94
C SER A 130 -4.44 -0.31 4.32
N LYS A 131 -4.70 -0.74 5.57
CA LYS A 131 -4.37 -2.08 6.07
C LYS A 131 -5.65 -2.89 6.27
N ARG A 132 -5.70 -4.11 5.76
CA ARG A 132 -6.81 -5.05 5.95
C ARG A 132 -6.27 -6.48 6.03
N GLY A 133 -6.64 -7.23 7.06
CA GLY A 133 -6.21 -8.63 7.23
C GLY A 133 -4.69 -8.83 7.25
N GLY A 134 -3.94 -7.84 7.76
CA GLY A 134 -2.47 -7.87 7.76
C GLY A 134 -1.81 -7.39 6.47
N HIS A 135 -2.56 -7.19 5.37
CA HIS A 135 -2.06 -6.77 4.08
C HIS A 135 -2.32 -5.29 3.80
N PHE A 136 -1.54 -4.69 2.90
CA PHE A 136 -1.60 -3.28 2.55
C PHE A 136 -2.10 -3.08 1.13
N PHE A 137 -3.04 -2.15 0.99
CA PHE A 137 -3.75 -1.87 -0.26
C PHE A 137 -3.87 -0.39 -0.51
N VAL A 138 -4.01 -0.04 -1.79
CA VAL A 138 -4.52 1.26 -2.24
C VAL A 138 -5.84 1.07 -2.97
N ALA A 139 -6.72 2.08 -2.94
CA ALA A 139 -7.90 2.12 -3.80
C ALA A 139 -7.49 2.69 -5.15
N ASP A 140 -7.65 1.92 -6.22
CA ASP A 140 -7.34 2.31 -7.58
C ASP A 140 -8.49 1.88 -8.50
N TYR A 141 -9.08 2.83 -9.25
CA TYR A 141 -10.23 2.62 -10.14
C TYR A 141 -11.37 1.78 -9.55
N GLY A 142 -11.71 2.01 -8.26
CA GLY A 142 -12.78 1.30 -7.56
C GLY A 142 -12.39 -0.09 -7.02
N SER A 143 -11.19 -0.57 -7.30
CA SER A 143 -10.65 -1.84 -6.81
C SER A 143 -9.63 -1.62 -5.68
N GLN A 144 -9.47 -2.63 -4.82
CA GLN A 144 -8.38 -2.67 -3.85
C GLN A 144 -7.19 -3.40 -4.47
N VAL A 145 -6.08 -2.67 -4.67
CA VAL A 145 -4.85 -3.21 -5.26
C VAL A 145 -3.79 -3.31 -4.17
N SER A 146 -3.11 -4.47 -4.07
CA SER A 146 -1.98 -4.62 -3.16
C SER A 146 -0.87 -3.64 -3.52
N ILE A 147 -0.26 -2.99 -2.52
CA ILE A 147 0.86 -2.08 -2.77
C ILE A 147 2.03 -2.79 -3.46
N GLY A 148 2.27 -4.07 -3.13
CA GLY A 148 3.31 -4.89 -3.73
C GLY A 148 3.13 -5.12 -5.24
N SER A 149 1.90 -5.06 -5.75
CA SER A 149 1.63 -5.25 -7.20
C SER A 149 2.33 -4.21 -8.07
N ARG A 150 2.54 -2.99 -7.55
CA ARG A 150 3.28 -1.94 -8.23
C ARG A 150 4.78 -2.27 -8.41
N PHE A 151 5.27 -3.18 -7.58
CA PHE A 151 6.67 -3.63 -7.56
C PHE A 151 6.84 -5.04 -8.12
N GLY A 152 5.86 -5.54 -8.88
CA GLY A 152 5.91 -6.89 -9.47
C GLY A 152 5.56 -8.02 -8.51
N LEU A 153 5.16 -7.71 -7.27
CA LEU A 153 4.73 -8.72 -6.32
C LEU A 153 3.27 -9.14 -6.58
N LYS A 154 2.99 -10.41 -6.48
CA LYS A 154 1.62 -10.93 -6.51
C LYS A 154 0.89 -10.60 -5.21
N PRO A 155 -0.45 -10.52 -5.22
CA PRO A 155 -1.23 -10.48 -4.00
C PRO A 155 -0.83 -11.63 -3.07
N TYR A 156 -0.64 -11.32 -1.79
CA TYR A 156 -0.25 -12.31 -0.76
C TYR A 156 1.14 -12.92 -0.95
N SER A 157 2.06 -12.26 -1.66
CA SER A 157 3.48 -12.62 -1.69
C SER A 157 4.05 -12.72 -0.28
N VAL A 158 4.90 -13.71 -0.06
CA VAL A 158 5.52 -14.03 1.22
C VAL A 158 7.01 -13.79 1.13
N GLU A 159 7.56 -13.03 2.06
CA GLU A 159 9.00 -12.83 2.19
C GLU A 159 9.74 -14.16 2.35
N GLY A 160 10.92 -14.25 1.74
CA GLY A 160 11.76 -15.47 1.71
C GLY A 160 11.30 -16.53 0.72
N ARG A 161 10.09 -16.37 0.13
CA ARG A 161 9.54 -17.28 -0.87
C ARG A 161 9.26 -16.60 -2.21
N ASP A 162 8.56 -15.49 -2.18
CA ASP A 162 8.12 -14.78 -3.40
C ASP A 162 8.90 -13.47 -3.60
N CYS A 163 9.46 -12.93 -2.53
CA CYS A 163 10.31 -11.75 -2.54
C CYS A 163 11.30 -11.78 -1.37
N ARG A 164 12.28 -10.89 -1.42
CA ARG A 164 13.23 -10.65 -0.35
C ARG A 164 13.50 -9.16 -0.21
N PHE A 165 13.52 -8.69 1.05
CA PHE A 165 13.98 -7.35 1.38
C PHE A 165 15.46 -7.46 1.79
N ILE A 166 16.36 -6.87 0.99
CA ILE A 166 17.83 -7.05 1.13
C ILE A 166 18.33 -6.53 2.48
N ASN A 167 17.75 -5.41 2.97
CA ASN A 167 18.10 -4.84 4.27
C ASN A 167 17.29 -5.43 5.45
N GLY A 168 16.37 -6.37 5.18
CA GLY A 168 15.49 -7.01 6.17
C GLY A 168 14.31 -6.16 6.64
N ASP A 169 14.08 -4.97 6.07
CA ASP A 169 12.92 -4.13 6.39
C ASP A 169 11.75 -4.42 5.43
N PRO A 170 10.65 -5.06 5.86
CA PRO A 170 9.52 -5.42 5.01
C PRO A 170 8.67 -4.20 4.58
N TYR A 171 9.00 -3.01 5.04
CA TYR A 171 8.35 -1.75 4.65
C TYR A 171 9.20 -0.90 3.70
N ASP A 172 10.43 -1.32 3.38
CA ASP A 172 11.29 -0.62 2.43
C ASP A 172 11.11 -1.18 1.00
N TYR A 173 10.20 -0.57 0.26
CA TYR A 173 9.82 -0.94 -1.11
C TYR A 173 10.68 -0.26 -2.19
N ARG A 174 11.83 0.30 -1.84
CA ARG A 174 12.76 0.81 -2.87
C ARG A 174 13.23 -0.35 -3.75
N ARG A 175 13.32 -0.08 -5.05
CA ARG A 175 13.72 -1.10 -6.05
C ARG A 175 15.12 -1.66 -5.78
N SER A 176 16.01 -0.86 -5.19
CA SER A 176 17.33 -1.31 -4.75
C SER A 176 17.29 -2.27 -3.56
N ASN A 177 16.19 -2.33 -2.81
CA ASN A 177 16.03 -3.17 -1.62
C ASN A 177 15.11 -4.36 -1.84
N LEU A 178 14.15 -4.27 -2.78
CA LEU A 178 13.17 -5.31 -3.03
C LEU A 178 13.60 -6.19 -4.20
N GLU A 179 13.86 -7.46 -3.90
CA GLU A 179 14.13 -8.51 -4.89
C GLU A 179 12.90 -9.38 -5.07
N VAL A 180 12.41 -9.50 -6.31
CA VAL A 180 11.30 -10.40 -6.66
C VAL A 180 11.88 -11.77 -7.01
N LEU A 181 11.58 -12.78 -6.19
CA LEU A 181 12.09 -14.14 -6.36
C LEU A 181 11.19 -15.00 -7.24
N ASN A 182 9.90 -14.65 -7.30
CA ASN A 182 8.88 -15.43 -7.99
C ASN A 182 7.86 -14.54 -8.69
N THR A 183 7.89 -14.56 -10.01
CA THR A 183 6.96 -13.82 -10.88
C THR A 183 5.78 -14.65 -11.37
N TYR A 184 5.85 -15.99 -11.29
CA TYR A 184 4.88 -16.89 -11.89
C TYR A 184 3.73 -17.30 -10.96
N HIS A 185 2.53 -17.31 -11.51
CA HIS A 185 1.33 -17.80 -10.81
C HIS A 185 1.41 -19.32 -10.57
N GLY A 186 1.05 -19.75 -9.35
CA GLY A 186 1.07 -21.17 -8.99
C GLY A 186 2.46 -21.77 -8.79
N VAL A 187 3.53 -20.98 -8.90
CA VAL A 187 4.90 -21.42 -8.64
C VAL A 187 5.37 -20.88 -7.29
N ILE A 188 6.02 -21.73 -6.50
CA ILE A 188 6.66 -21.34 -5.24
C ILE A 188 8.05 -21.93 -5.17
N VAL A 189 8.98 -21.25 -4.50
CA VAL A 189 10.30 -21.82 -4.16
C VAL A 189 10.08 -22.98 -3.20
N SER A 190 10.81 -24.09 -3.39
CA SER A 190 10.71 -25.24 -2.48
C SER A 190 11.26 -24.88 -1.09
N PRO A 191 10.79 -25.53 -0.01
CA PRO A 191 11.23 -25.22 1.36
C PRO A 191 12.74 -25.37 1.57
N ASP A 192 13.40 -26.26 0.84
CA ASP A 192 14.84 -26.47 0.86
C ASP A 192 15.61 -25.54 -0.09
N GLN A 193 14.92 -24.66 -0.79
CA GLN A 193 15.45 -23.68 -1.76
C GLN A 193 16.23 -24.30 -2.93
N LYS A 194 16.05 -25.61 -3.21
CA LYS A 194 16.76 -26.30 -4.29
C LYS A 194 16.03 -26.31 -5.62
N GLY A 195 14.81 -25.78 -5.65
CA GLY A 195 13.99 -25.74 -6.87
C GLY A 195 12.63 -25.12 -6.62
N TYR A 196 11.69 -25.43 -7.49
CA TYR A 196 10.37 -24.83 -7.55
C TYR A 196 9.27 -25.87 -7.53
N ILE A 197 8.19 -25.57 -6.82
CA ILE A 197 6.99 -26.38 -6.78
C ILE A 197 5.91 -25.68 -7.59
N ALA A 198 5.39 -26.35 -8.61
CA ALA A 198 4.16 -25.92 -9.27
C ALA A 198 2.96 -26.49 -8.49
N ARG A 199 1.96 -25.65 -8.22
CA ARG A 199 0.71 -26.03 -7.53
C ARG A 199 -0.47 -25.25 -8.07
N ILE A 200 -1.64 -25.84 -8.08
CA ILE A 200 -2.89 -25.21 -8.48
C ILE A 200 -3.92 -25.29 -7.36
N HIS A 201 -4.76 -24.28 -7.23
CA HIS A 201 -5.80 -24.25 -6.22
C HIS A 201 -7.13 -24.70 -6.83
N THR A 202 -7.56 -25.92 -6.50
CA THR A 202 -8.86 -26.50 -6.90
C THR A 202 -9.89 -26.39 -5.76
N SER A 203 -10.01 -27.41 -4.92
CA SER A 203 -10.70 -27.37 -3.62
C SER A 203 -9.73 -27.16 -2.45
N GLY A 204 -8.42 -27.09 -2.74
CA GLY A 204 -7.26 -26.86 -1.89
C GLY A 204 -6.05 -26.74 -2.80
N TYR A 205 -4.85 -26.64 -2.21
CA TYR A 205 -3.62 -26.61 -3.00
C TYR A 205 -3.22 -28.03 -3.44
N THR A 206 -3.35 -28.30 -4.74
CA THR A 206 -2.87 -29.53 -5.38
C THR A 206 -1.46 -29.30 -5.92
N LYS A 207 -0.48 -30.11 -5.48
CA LYS A 207 0.88 -30.10 -6.00
C LYS A 207 0.89 -30.71 -7.40
N ILE A 208 1.42 -29.99 -8.37
CA ILE A 208 1.59 -30.43 -9.76
C ILE A 208 2.91 -31.18 -9.92
N GLY A 209 4.01 -30.62 -9.39
CA GLY A 209 5.32 -31.21 -9.47
C GLY A 209 6.40 -30.35 -8.83
N PHE A 210 7.63 -30.90 -8.84
CA PHE A 210 8.87 -30.21 -8.46
C PHE A 210 9.72 -30.06 -9.72
N TYR A 211 10.33 -28.86 -9.88
CA TYR A 211 11.10 -28.48 -11.06
C TYR A 211 12.37 -27.74 -10.64
N GLU A 212 13.42 -27.84 -11.46
CA GLU A 212 14.69 -27.17 -11.19
C GLU A 212 14.63 -25.67 -11.46
N SER A 213 13.77 -25.23 -12.40
CA SER A 213 13.61 -23.82 -12.74
C SER A 213 12.17 -23.33 -12.51
N ALA A 214 12.04 -22.04 -12.23
CA ALA A 214 10.76 -21.36 -12.10
C ALA A 214 9.98 -21.39 -13.44
N LEU A 215 10.69 -21.32 -14.56
CA LEU A 215 10.14 -21.41 -15.90
C LEU A 215 9.46 -22.75 -16.17
N GLU A 216 10.16 -23.87 -15.89
CA GLU A 216 9.57 -25.21 -16.05
C GLU A 216 8.35 -25.41 -15.13
N ALA A 217 8.43 -24.94 -13.89
CA ALA A 217 7.30 -24.97 -12.95
C ALA A 217 6.12 -24.13 -13.47
N ALA A 218 6.37 -22.99 -14.10
CA ALA A 218 5.34 -22.14 -14.70
C ALA A 218 4.68 -22.80 -15.93
N ILE A 219 5.47 -23.45 -16.78
CA ILE A 219 4.94 -24.20 -17.92
C ILE A 219 4.12 -25.40 -17.44
N ALA A 220 4.56 -26.08 -16.39
CA ALA A 220 3.80 -27.18 -15.77
C ALA A 220 2.46 -26.68 -15.18
N TYR A 221 2.48 -25.52 -14.56
CA TYR A 221 1.25 -24.88 -14.08
C TYR A 221 0.30 -24.56 -15.25
N ASN A 222 0.81 -23.95 -16.34
CA ASN A 222 -0.01 -23.64 -17.52
C ASN A 222 -0.64 -24.92 -18.10
N LYS A 223 0.13 -26.01 -18.21
CA LYS A 223 -0.39 -27.30 -18.68
C LYS A 223 -1.49 -27.86 -17.77
N ALA A 224 -1.33 -27.75 -16.45
CA ALA A 224 -2.36 -28.16 -15.50
C ALA A 224 -3.62 -27.27 -15.60
N ALA A 225 -3.43 -25.95 -15.72
CA ALA A 225 -4.52 -25.00 -15.92
C ALA A 225 -5.31 -25.28 -17.19
N ASP A 226 -4.63 -25.52 -18.31
CA ASP A 226 -5.25 -25.87 -19.60
C ASP A 226 -6.09 -27.16 -19.51
N ILE A 227 -5.56 -28.21 -18.88
CA ILE A 227 -6.29 -29.47 -18.67
C ILE A 227 -7.54 -29.25 -17.80
N LEU A 228 -7.40 -28.55 -16.67
CA LEU A 228 -8.51 -28.32 -15.75
C LEU A 228 -9.55 -27.35 -16.31
N ASN A 229 -9.15 -26.33 -17.06
CA ASN A 229 -10.07 -25.43 -17.74
C ASN A 229 -10.96 -26.18 -18.74
N LYS A 230 -10.40 -27.12 -19.49
CA LYS A 230 -11.15 -27.98 -20.42
C LYS A 230 -12.05 -28.99 -19.70
N LYS A 231 -11.57 -29.58 -18.58
CA LYS A 231 -12.28 -30.64 -17.85
C LYS A 231 -13.40 -30.11 -16.96
N GLU A 232 -13.18 -28.97 -16.28
CA GLU A 232 -14.04 -28.45 -15.22
C GLU A 232 -14.82 -27.19 -15.60
N ASN A 233 -14.68 -26.70 -16.82
CA ASN A 233 -15.25 -25.43 -17.29
C ASN A 233 -14.96 -24.25 -16.31
N LYS A 234 -13.76 -24.25 -15.74
CA LYS A 234 -13.22 -23.18 -14.88
C LYS A 234 -12.28 -22.29 -15.70
N ASN A 235 -11.87 -21.17 -15.12
CA ASN A 235 -10.93 -20.25 -15.74
C ASN A 235 -9.72 -20.03 -14.81
N TYR A 236 -8.78 -20.99 -14.83
CA TYR A 236 -7.48 -20.82 -14.20
C TYR A 236 -6.61 -19.95 -15.11
N PRO A 237 -6.07 -18.80 -14.58
CA PRO A 237 -5.22 -17.94 -15.38
C PRO A 237 -3.89 -18.63 -15.68
N GLU A 238 -3.40 -18.49 -16.90
CA GLU A 238 -2.10 -18.98 -17.32
C GLU A 238 -1.00 -17.93 -17.13
N ASN A 239 0.24 -18.38 -16.97
CA ASN A 239 1.41 -17.50 -16.94
C ASN A 239 1.75 -17.06 -18.36
N TYR A 240 1.98 -15.77 -18.54
CA TYR A 240 2.64 -15.27 -19.73
C TYR A 240 4.14 -15.55 -19.63
N ILE A 241 4.69 -16.19 -20.67
CA ILE A 241 6.10 -16.61 -20.73
C ILE A 241 6.69 -16.11 -22.04
N ASP A 242 7.66 -15.24 -21.96
CA ASP A 242 8.37 -14.64 -23.11
C ASP A 242 9.89 -14.88 -23.09
N GLU A 243 10.40 -15.56 -22.05
CA GLU A 243 11.83 -15.83 -21.91
C GLU A 243 12.33 -16.94 -22.86
N VAL A 244 11.43 -17.70 -23.46
CA VAL A 244 11.78 -18.82 -24.36
C VAL A 244 11.01 -18.76 -25.67
N SER A 245 11.61 -19.33 -26.73
CA SER A 245 10.91 -19.46 -28.01
C SER A 245 9.74 -20.43 -27.90
N GLY A 246 8.75 -20.29 -28.81
CA GLY A 246 7.61 -21.20 -28.85
C GLY A 246 8.00 -22.66 -29.04
N LYS A 247 9.12 -22.94 -29.72
CA LYS A 247 9.65 -24.31 -29.88
C LYS A 247 10.09 -24.88 -28.50
N VAL A 248 10.90 -24.14 -27.76
CA VAL A 248 11.39 -24.55 -26.43
C VAL A 248 10.23 -24.70 -25.46
N TYR A 249 9.28 -23.75 -25.47
CA TYR A 249 8.05 -23.87 -24.69
C TYR A 249 7.30 -25.17 -24.98
N ALA A 250 7.08 -25.50 -26.24
CA ALA A 250 6.38 -26.72 -26.67
C ALA A 250 7.15 -28.00 -26.28
N GLU A 251 8.47 -28.00 -26.36
CA GLU A 251 9.31 -29.12 -25.94
C GLU A 251 9.16 -29.39 -24.43
N ILE A 252 9.27 -28.33 -23.59
CA ILE A 252 9.08 -28.42 -22.14
C ILE A 252 7.64 -28.86 -21.83
N TYR A 253 6.64 -28.19 -22.43
CA TYR A 253 5.22 -28.51 -22.20
C TYR A 253 4.91 -29.97 -22.50
N ASN A 254 5.44 -30.52 -23.60
CA ASN A 254 5.21 -31.89 -23.99
C ASN A 254 5.96 -32.90 -23.11
N SER A 255 7.13 -32.57 -22.59
CA SER A 255 7.92 -33.42 -21.71
C SER A 255 7.27 -33.64 -20.33
N ILE A 256 6.50 -32.64 -19.84
CA ILE A 256 5.85 -32.71 -18.54
C ILE A 256 4.71 -33.72 -18.56
N LYS A 257 4.79 -34.71 -17.68
CA LYS A 257 3.70 -35.66 -17.42
C LYS A 257 2.94 -35.21 -16.17
N LEU A 258 1.62 -35.11 -16.26
CA LEU A 258 0.75 -34.70 -15.18
C LEU A 258 -0.29 -35.80 -14.90
N ASP A 259 -0.41 -36.15 -13.62
CA ASP A 259 -1.49 -37.02 -13.11
C ASP A 259 -2.49 -36.11 -12.38
N LEU A 260 -3.53 -35.60 -13.10
CA LEU A 260 -4.55 -34.66 -12.64
C LEU A 260 -5.97 -35.24 -12.73
#